data_02447282e1fb353cd5336aadd3514aed
#
_entry.id   02447282e1fb353cd5336aadd3514aed
#
_cell.length_a   1.000
_cell.length_b   1.000
_cell.length_c   1.000
_cell.angle_alpha   90.00
_cell.angle_beta   90.00
_cell.angle_gamma   90.00
#
_symmetry.space_group_name_H-M   'P 1'
#
loop_
_entity.id
_entity.type
_entity.pdbx_description
1 polymer ?
#
loop_
_entity_poly.entity_id
_entity_poly.type
_entity_poly.pdbx_seq_one_letter_code
_entity_poly.pdbx_strand_id
1 'polypeptide(L)'
;GDVYKRQITIGEGTNIQDNTVIHTDEGIKVTIDENVTVGHKVIIHGANIGANTVVGMGSVVMNRAKVGANCIIGANSLITERKEFADNSLIMGSPAKVIRELTEEEISVLVLSAKHYIDKSKIYKAELQS
;
A
#
# COMPACT_ATOMS: atom_id res chain seq x y z
N GLY A 1 -11.24 23.91 -4.24
CA GLY A 1 -10.09 24.58 -3.71
C GLY A 1 -8.91 23.67 -3.45
N ASP A 2 -7.86 24.24 -2.95
CA ASP A 2 -6.61 23.51 -2.69
C ASP A 2 -6.74 22.43 -1.62
N VAL A 3 -7.77 22.53 -0.79
CA VAL A 3 -8.04 21.53 0.26
C VAL A 3 -8.29 20.15 -0.33
N TYR A 4 -8.94 20.07 -1.47
CA TYR A 4 -9.26 18.79 -2.12
C TYR A 4 -8.04 18.12 -2.74
N LYS A 5 -7.09 18.89 -3.24
CA LYS A 5 -5.89 18.36 -3.91
C LYS A 5 -4.94 17.63 -2.97
N ARG A 6 -5.12 17.78 -1.65
CA ARG A 6 -4.25 17.18 -0.63
C ARG A 6 -4.89 16.01 0.11
N GLN A 7 -6.04 15.57 -0.33
CA GLN A 7 -6.72 14.44 0.32
C GLN A 7 -6.06 13.10 0.00
N ILE A 8 -5.36 13.00 -1.11
CA ILE A 8 -4.65 11.78 -1.51
C ILE A 8 -3.17 12.12 -1.65
N THR A 9 -2.34 11.50 -0.82
CA THR A 9 -0.89 11.66 -0.86
C THR A 9 -0.27 10.30 -1.09
N ILE A 10 0.57 10.19 -2.12
CA ILE A 10 1.25 8.95 -2.48
C ILE A 10 2.76 9.20 -2.39
N GLY A 11 3.43 8.39 -1.57
CA GLY A 11 4.85 8.51 -1.33
C GLY A 11 5.72 8.12 -2.51
N GLU A 12 6.97 8.55 -2.46
CA GLU A 12 7.94 8.26 -3.50
C GLU A 12 8.21 6.76 -3.61
N GLY A 13 8.38 6.28 -4.83
CA GLY A 13 8.67 4.87 -5.10
C GLY A 13 7.50 3.93 -4.97
N THR A 14 6.30 4.44 -4.69
CA THR A 14 5.10 3.60 -4.61
C THR A 14 4.63 3.21 -6.00
N ASN A 15 4.33 1.93 -6.16
CA ASN A 15 3.87 1.33 -7.39
C ASN A 15 2.39 0.94 -7.26
N ILE A 16 1.56 1.54 -8.10
CA ILE A 16 0.13 1.24 -8.14
C ILE A 16 -0.17 0.54 -9.47
N GLN A 17 -0.60 -0.71 -9.38
CA GLN A 17 -0.79 -1.54 -10.57
C GLN A 17 -2.17 -1.34 -11.19
N ASP A 18 -2.40 -2.00 -12.34
CA ASP A 18 -3.56 -1.75 -13.19
C ASP A 18 -4.92 -1.97 -12.50
N ASN A 19 -5.88 -1.13 -12.88
CA ASN A 19 -7.27 -1.20 -12.44
C ASN A 19 -7.45 -1.01 -10.93
N THR A 20 -6.49 -0.37 -10.27
CA THR A 20 -6.59 0.00 -8.87
C THR A 20 -7.28 1.34 -8.76
N VAL A 21 -8.18 1.45 -7.80
CA VAL A 21 -8.92 2.68 -7.52
C VAL A 21 -8.50 3.21 -6.14
N ILE A 22 -8.07 4.46 -6.10
CA ILE A 22 -7.79 5.16 -4.85
C ILE A 22 -8.78 6.30 -4.76
N HIS A 23 -9.61 6.29 -3.73
CA HIS A 23 -10.69 7.24 -3.58
C HIS A 23 -10.83 7.67 -2.13
N THR A 24 -11.39 8.83 -1.92
CA THR A 24 -11.72 9.30 -0.58
C THR A 24 -12.97 10.18 -0.61
N ASP A 25 -13.67 10.20 0.51
CA ASP A 25 -14.77 11.12 0.73
C ASP A 25 -14.23 12.44 1.26
N GLU A 26 -15.04 13.49 1.15
CA GLU A 26 -14.66 14.81 1.65
C GLU A 26 -14.28 14.74 3.13
N GLY A 27 -13.15 15.33 3.49
CA GLY A 27 -12.66 15.38 4.86
C GLY A 27 -11.91 14.14 5.32
N ILE A 28 -11.79 13.10 4.49
CA ILE A 28 -11.04 11.90 4.81
C ILE A 28 -9.79 11.85 3.96
N LYS A 29 -8.62 11.75 4.59
CA LYS A 29 -7.35 11.70 3.88
C LYS A 29 -6.94 10.28 3.58
N VAL A 30 -6.38 10.07 2.39
CA VAL A 30 -5.65 8.85 2.01
C VAL A 30 -4.17 9.17 2.04
N THR A 31 -3.40 8.38 2.76
CA THR A 31 -1.94 8.47 2.75
C THR A 31 -1.38 7.11 2.42
N ILE A 32 -0.66 7.03 1.32
CA ILE A 32 0.09 5.83 0.95
C ILE A 32 1.55 6.26 1.02
N ASP A 33 2.30 5.68 1.94
CA ASP A 33 3.68 6.07 2.19
C ASP A 33 4.61 5.61 1.06
N GLU A 34 5.91 5.79 1.26
CA GLU A 34 6.91 5.44 0.25
C GLU A 34 7.03 3.92 0.06
N ASN A 35 7.41 3.53 -1.15
CA ASN A 35 7.77 2.17 -1.50
C ASN A 35 6.67 1.13 -1.23
N VAL A 36 5.42 1.54 -1.31
CA VAL A 36 4.27 0.64 -1.20
C VAL A 36 4.02 0.01 -2.56
N THR A 37 3.70 -1.28 -2.57
CA THR A 37 3.25 -1.97 -3.78
C THR A 37 1.77 -2.25 -3.66
N VAL A 38 0.99 -1.63 -4.53
CA VAL A 38 -0.45 -1.87 -4.59
C VAL A 38 -0.74 -2.74 -5.81
N GLY A 39 -1.20 -3.95 -5.58
CA GLY A 39 -1.49 -4.92 -6.63
C GLY A 39 -2.66 -4.50 -7.52
N HIS A 40 -2.94 -5.35 -8.52
CA HIS A 40 -4.02 -5.09 -9.48
C HIS A 40 -5.39 -5.13 -8.82
N LYS A 41 -6.32 -4.32 -9.32
CA LYS A 41 -7.73 -4.35 -8.91
C LYS A 41 -7.94 -4.15 -7.40
N VAL A 42 -7.10 -3.35 -6.78
CA VAL A 42 -7.23 -2.98 -5.36
C VAL A 42 -8.11 -1.75 -5.26
N ILE A 43 -8.89 -1.67 -4.20
CA ILE A 43 -9.64 -0.47 -3.86
C ILE A 43 -9.12 0.04 -2.52
N ILE A 44 -8.56 1.25 -2.52
CA ILE A 44 -8.17 1.93 -1.29
C ILE A 44 -9.09 3.14 -1.13
N HIS A 45 -9.92 3.11 -0.13
CA HIS A 45 -10.93 4.13 0.10
C HIS A 45 -10.76 4.78 1.48
N GLY A 46 -10.18 5.96 1.51
CA GLY A 46 -10.03 6.73 2.74
C GLY A 46 -9.09 6.14 3.79
N ALA A 47 -8.10 5.37 3.39
CA ALA A 47 -7.23 4.62 4.31
C ALA A 47 -5.79 5.09 4.26
N ASN A 48 -4.99 4.67 5.26
CA ASN A 48 -3.56 4.95 5.33
C ASN A 48 -2.77 3.64 5.25
N ILE A 49 -1.77 3.61 4.38
CA ILE A 49 -0.90 2.45 4.17
C ILE A 49 0.55 2.85 4.48
N GLY A 50 1.18 2.16 5.40
CA GLY A 50 2.56 2.43 5.80
C GLY A 50 3.59 1.98 4.78
N ALA A 51 4.81 2.48 4.93
CA ALA A 51 5.92 2.26 3.99
C ALA A 51 6.23 0.78 3.78
N ASN A 52 6.70 0.44 2.58
CA ASN A 52 7.15 -0.89 2.17
C ASN A 52 6.07 -1.97 2.21
N THR A 53 4.83 -1.61 2.46
CA THR A 53 3.71 -2.56 2.54
C THR A 53 3.31 -3.04 1.15
N VAL A 54 2.95 -4.31 1.05
CA VAL A 54 2.40 -4.90 -0.17
C VAL A 54 0.91 -5.13 0.04
N VAL A 55 0.11 -4.55 -0.83
CA VAL A 55 -1.34 -4.76 -0.85
C VAL A 55 -1.66 -5.74 -1.97
N GLY A 56 -2.05 -6.95 -1.61
CA GLY A 56 -2.32 -8.02 -2.57
C GLY A 56 -3.49 -7.69 -3.50
N MET A 57 -3.44 -8.25 -4.71
CA MET A 57 -4.45 -8.01 -5.74
C MET A 57 -5.87 -8.26 -5.24
N GLY A 58 -6.81 -7.45 -5.71
CA GLY A 58 -8.23 -7.61 -5.41
C GLY A 58 -8.64 -7.22 -4.00
N SER A 59 -7.73 -6.72 -3.18
CA SER A 59 -8.04 -6.32 -1.81
C SER A 59 -8.83 -5.02 -1.77
N VAL A 60 -9.62 -4.86 -0.72
CA VAL A 60 -10.38 -3.63 -0.46
C VAL A 60 -9.98 -3.13 0.93
N VAL A 61 -9.58 -1.86 1.01
CA VAL A 61 -9.21 -1.20 2.27
C VAL A 61 -10.15 -0.02 2.46
N MET A 62 -10.91 -0.04 3.54
CA MET A 62 -12.03 0.89 3.75
C MET A 62 -11.65 2.08 4.62
N ASN A 63 -12.59 3.02 4.74
CA ASN A 63 -12.39 4.32 5.39
C ASN A 63 -11.74 4.25 6.77
N ARG A 64 -10.73 5.07 6.96
CA ARG A 64 -10.04 5.27 8.23
C ARG A 64 -9.30 4.02 8.73
N ALA A 65 -9.15 3.01 7.90
CA ALA A 65 -8.25 1.91 8.22
C ALA A 65 -6.81 2.40 8.20
N LYS A 66 -5.99 1.84 9.08
CA LYS A 66 -4.56 2.18 9.19
C LYS A 66 -3.76 0.91 9.16
N VAL A 67 -2.95 0.77 8.14
CA VAL A 67 -2.03 -0.36 7.99
C VAL A 67 -0.63 0.16 8.23
N GLY A 68 0.10 -0.50 9.11
CA GLY A 68 1.47 -0.10 9.45
C GLY A 68 2.45 -0.31 8.33
N ALA A 69 3.72 -0.05 8.62
CA ALA A 69 4.83 -0.26 7.69
C ALA A 69 5.22 -1.74 7.63
N ASN A 70 5.84 -2.13 6.53
CA ASN A 70 6.39 -3.48 6.35
C ASN A 70 5.34 -4.58 6.56
N CYS A 71 4.14 -4.37 6.05
CA CYS A 71 3.06 -5.34 6.13
C CYS A 71 2.85 -6.04 4.79
N ILE A 72 2.28 -7.24 4.85
CA ILE A 72 1.78 -7.93 3.67
C ILE A 72 0.29 -8.16 3.86
N ILE A 73 -0.50 -7.62 2.93
CA ILE A 73 -1.93 -7.87 2.87
C ILE A 73 -2.15 -8.91 1.77
N GLY A 74 -2.66 -10.07 2.14
CA GLY A 74 -2.91 -11.16 1.18
C GLY A 74 -3.96 -10.77 0.15
N ALA A 75 -3.91 -11.42 -1.02
CA ALA A 75 -4.86 -11.15 -2.10
C ALA A 75 -6.31 -11.33 -1.64
N ASN A 76 -7.20 -10.50 -2.20
CA ASN A 76 -8.64 -10.55 -1.95
C ASN A 76 -9.02 -10.39 -0.47
N SER A 77 -8.23 -9.63 0.27
CA SER A 77 -8.54 -9.30 1.67
C SER A 77 -9.50 -8.12 1.75
N LEU A 78 -10.32 -8.11 2.79
CA LEU A 78 -11.20 -6.99 3.10
C LEU A 78 -10.81 -6.39 4.44
N ILE A 79 -10.21 -5.22 4.41
CA ILE A 79 -9.89 -4.45 5.61
C ILE A 79 -11.04 -3.48 5.87
N THR A 80 -11.78 -3.73 6.93
CA THR A 80 -12.98 -2.97 7.26
C THR A 80 -12.64 -1.59 7.85
N GLU A 81 -13.65 -0.74 7.93
CA GLU A 81 -13.49 0.64 8.41
C GLU A 81 -12.84 0.70 9.79
N ARG A 82 -11.93 1.65 9.95
CA ARG A 82 -11.26 2.00 11.21
C ARG A 82 -10.39 0.89 11.79
N LYS A 83 -10.19 -0.18 11.07
CA LYS A 83 -9.31 -1.26 11.52
C LYS A 83 -7.86 -0.77 11.52
N GLU A 84 -7.12 -1.09 12.57
CA GLU A 84 -5.72 -0.73 12.70
C GLU A 84 -4.86 -1.98 12.79
N PHE A 85 -3.78 -2.01 12.00
CA PHE A 85 -2.80 -3.10 12.01
C PHE A 85 -1.42 -2.53 12.29
N ALA A 86 -0.73 -3.18 13.22
CA ALA A 86 0.64 -2.78 13.60
C ALA A 86 1.63 -3.05 12.47
N ASP A 87 2.79 -2.42 12.54
CA ASP A 87 3.90 -2.68 11.64
C ASP A 87 4.26 -4.17 11.63
N ASN A 88 4.82 -4.61 10.52
CA ASN A 88 5.38 -5.96 10.39
C ASN A 88 4.34 -7.08 10.48
N SER A 89 3.12 -6.84 10.04
CA SER A 89 2.03 -7.80 10.12
C SER A 89 1.76 -8.49 8.79
N LEU A 90 1.46 -9.79 8.87
CA LEU A 90 0.84 -10.53 7.78
C LEU A 90 -0.67 -10.51 8.00
N ILE A 91 -1.39 -9.94 7.05
CA ILE A 91 -2.83 -9.64 7.16
C ILE A 91 -3.56 -10.36 6.06
N MET A 92 -4.61 -11.10 6.37
CA MET A 92 -5.37 -11.84 5.37
C MET A 92 -6.83 -12.02 5.79
N GLY A 93 -7.69 -12.18 4.81
CA GLY A 93 -9.05 -12.65 4.99
C GLY A 93 -10.12 -11.60 4.73
N SER A 94 -11.36 -12.01 4.86
CA SER A 94 -12.54 -11.17 4.68
C SER A 94 -13.57 -11.52 5.77
N PRO A 95 -13.63 -10.76 6.88
CA PRO A 95 -12.81 -9.61 7.21
C PRO A 95 -11.35 -9.99 7.53
N ALA A 96 -10.45 -9.12 7.18
CA ALA A 96 -9.03 -9.37 7.35
C ALA A 96 -8.60 -9.35 8.81
N LYS A 97 -7.65 -10.21 9.15
CA LYS A 97 -7.08 -10.33 10.49
C LYS A 97 -5.57 -10.49 10.39
N VAL A 98 -4.87 -10.16 11.47
CA VAL A 98 -3.45 -10.48 11.58
C VAL A 98 -3.31 -11.99 11.72
N ILE A 99 -2.57 -12.61 10.81
CA ILE A 99 -2.26 -14.03 10.84
C ILE A 99 -1.06 -14.28 11.76
N ARG A 100 -0.04 -13.42 11.64
CA ARG A 100 1.18 -13.47 12.43
C ARG A 100 2.02 -12.23 12.16
N GLU A 101 3.07 -12.04 12.94
CA GLU A 101 4.10 -11.08 12.60
C GLU A 101 4.98 -11.63 11.47
N LEU A 102 5.51 -10.75 10.65
CA LEU A 102 6.52 -11.12 9.67
C LEU A 102 7.86 -11.34 10.38
N THR A 103 8.65 -12.27 9.86
CA THR A 103 10.02 -12.47 10.32
C THR A 103 10.91 -11.34 9.83
N GLU A 104 12.08 -11.15 10.47
CA GLU A 104 13.07 -10.17 10.03
C GLU A 104 13.50 -10.42 8.58
N GLU A 105 13.61 -11.69 8.20
CA GLU A 105 13.96 -12.09 6.84
C GLU A 105 12.90 -11.66 5.84
N GLU A 106 11.62 -11.87 6.16
CA GLU A 106 10.51 -11.44 5.32
C GLU A 106 10.48 -9.92 5.17
N ILE A 107 10.71 -9.18 6.23
CA ILE A 107 10.78 -7.72 6.22
C ILE A 107 11.95 -7.27 5.33
N SER A 108 13.10 -7.90 5.45
CA SER A 108 14.26 -7.59 4.61
C SER A 108 13.94 -7.79 3.13
N VAL A 109 13.22 -8.83 2.78
CA VAL A 109 12.80 -9.08 1.40
C VAL A 109 11.89 -7.97 0.89
N LEU A 110 10.94 -7.51 1.72
CA LEU A 110 10.07 -6.39 1.36
C LEU A 110 10.86 -5.12 1.06
N VAL A 111 11.77 -4.77 1.93
CA VAL A 111 12.60 -3.56 1.78
C VAL A 111 13.49 -3.65 0.54
N LEU A 112 14.12 -4.79 0.32
CA LEU A 112 14.97 -5.03 -0.86
C LEU A 112 14.17 -5.03 -2.15
N SER A 113 12.98 -5.62 -2.17
CA SER A 113 12.12 -5.65 -3.35
C SER A 113 11.71 -4.24 -3.76
N ALA A 114 11.34 -3.41 -2.80
CA ALA A 114 11.00 -2.01 -3.06
C ALA A 114 12.18 -1.25 -3.64
N LYS A 115 13.36 -1.40 -3.05
CA LYS A 115 14.58 -0.77 -3.53
C LYS A 115 14.95 -1.24 -4.93
N HIS A 116 14.89 -2.53 -5.16
CA HIS A 116 15.20 -3.12 -6.47
C HIS A 116 14.26 -2.58 -7.56
N TYR A 117 12.98 -2.44 -7.24
CA TYR A 117 11.99 -1.90 -8.16
C TYR A 117 12.32 -0.46 -8.54
N ILE A 118 12.71 0.37 -7.60
CA ILE A 118 13.10 1.77 -7.84
C ILE A 118 14.35 1.82 -8.72
N ASP A 119 15.38 1.05 -8.41
CA ASP A 119 16.62 1.01 -9.18
C ASP A 119 16.35 0.59 -10.63
N LYS A 120 15.53 -0.43 -10.82
CA LYS A 120 15.11 -0.90 -12.14
C LYS A 120 14.36 0.18 -12.93
N SER A 121 13.48 0.90 -12.25
CA SER A 121 12.72 2.01 -12.84
C SER A 121 13.65 3.14 -13.31
N LYS A 122 14.68 3.48 -12.53
CA LYS A 122 15.67 4.51 -12.88
C LYS A 122 16.48 4.10 -14.11
N ILE A 123 16.91 2.87 -14.18
CA ILE A 123 17.65 2.34 -15.34
C ILE A 123 16.78 2.43 -16.60
N TYR A 124 15.52 2.03 -16.49
CA TYR A 124 14.59 2.08 -17.62
C TYR A 124 14.37 3.50 -18.12
N LYS A 125 14.22 4.46 -17.22
CA LYS A 125 14.10 5.87 -17.59
C LYS A 125 15.35 6.40 -18.28
N ALA A 126 16.52 6.04 -17.79
CA ALA A 126 17.78 6.44 -18.39
C ALA A 126 17.92 5.91 -19.83
N GLU A 127 17.56 4.67 -20.07
CA GLU A 127 17.58 4.08 -21.42
C GLU A 127 16.60 4.79 -22.37
N LEU A 128 15.42 5.15 -21.90
CA LEU A 128 14.43 5.86 -22.71
C LEU A 128 14.85 7.28 -23.05
N GLN A 129 15.71 7.90 -22.25
CA GLN A 129 16.19 9.26 -22.46
C GLN A 129 17.46 9.33 -23.32
N SER A 130 18.11 8.21 -23.52
CA SER A 130 19.31 8.15 -24.37
C SER A 130 18.94 7.88 -25.81
#